data_de90a7044b363cfc61e6985a2865125f
#
_entry.id   de90a7044b363cfc61e6985a2865125f
#
_cell.length_a   1.000
_cell.length_b   1.000
_cell.length_c   1.000
_cell.angle_alpha   90.00
_cell.angle_beta   90.00
_cell.angle_gamma   90.00
#
_symmetry.space_group_name_H-M   'P 1'
#
loop_
_entity.id
_entity.type
_entity.pdbx_description
1 polymer ?
#
loop_
_entity_poly.entity_id
_entity_poly.type
_entity_poly.pdbx_seq_one_letter_code
_entity_poly.pdbx_strand_id
1 'polypeptide(L)'
;KMKKWWDTVAVEKWLEVDGKFACSFSSSAGWGGGNETACNAMATVLLNFGFLYFGVTDYVGKGLTPHYGAVLAGEPREEKEKEACRRLGRRLAEWVALYKEGRSEFNPLMAEYPRDPKHFS
;
A
#
# COMPACT_ATOMS: atom_id res chain seq x y z
N LYS A 1 -10.52 -11.07 6.47
CA LYS A 1 -9.37 -11.97 6.74
C LYS A 1 -8.04 -11.20 6.80
N MET A 2 -7.74 -10.34 5.84
CA MET A 2 -6.48 -9.57 5.78
C MET A 2 -6.29 -8.68 7.02
N LYS A 3 -7.30 -7.86 7.38
CA LYS A 3 -7.23 -7.01 8.57
C LYS A 3 -6.93 -7.82 9.84
N LYS A 4 -7.61 -8.96 10.03
CA LYS A 4 -7.35 -9.83 11.19
C LYS A 4 -5.89 -10.33 11.21
N TRP A 5 -5.32 -10.63 10.06
CA TRP A 5 -3.91 -11.03 9.98
C TRP A 5 -2.98 -9.90 10.45
N TRP A 6 -3.22 -8.66 10.00
CA TRP A 6 -2.47 -7.51 10.47
C TRP A 6 -2.60 -7.31 11.97
N ASP A 7 -3.81 -7.43 12.52
CA ASP A 7 -4.08 -7.23 13.95
C ASP A 7 -3.49 -8.33 14.84
N THR A 8 -3.17 -9.50 14.31
CA THR A 8 -2.72 -10.65 15.11
C THR A 8 -1.29 -11.08 14.82
N VAL A 9 -0.93 -11.23 13.56
CA VAL A 9 0.38 -11.77 13.15
C VAL A 9 1.38 -10.64 12.87
N ALA A 10 0.93 -9.63 12.15
CA ALA A 10 1.83 -8.55 11.72
C ALA A 10 2.18 -7.60 12.88
N VAL A 11 1.38 -7.55 13.94
CA VAL A 11 1.64 -6.71 15.11
C VAL A 11 3.00 -7.00 15.77
N GLU A 12 3.45 -8.24 15.72
CA GLU A 12 4.79 -8.62 16.21
C GLU A 12 5.94 -7.95 15.44
N LYS A 13 5.65 -7.51 14.22
CA LYS A 13 6.58 -6.84 13.31
C LYS A 13 6.33 -5.34 13.18
N TRP A 14 5.51 -4.79 14.02
CA TRP A 14 5.06 -3.39 13.97
C TRP A 14 6.22 -2.42 13.67
N LEU A 15 7.23 -2.42 14.52
CA LEU A 15 8.35 -1.48 14.39
C LEU A 15 9.30 -1.81 13.22
N GLU A 16 9.30 -3.06 12.77
CA GLU A 16 10.16 -3.48 11.65
C GLU A 16 9.60 -3.05 10.28
N VAL A 17 8.30 -2.75 10.21
CA VAL A 17 7.64 -2.37 8.95
C VAL A 17 7.46 -0.86 8.80
N ASP A 18 7.70 -0.09 9.85
CA ASP A 18 7.62 1.35 9.83
C ASP A 18 8.52 1.97 8.75
N GLY A 19 7.99 2.96 8.02
CA GLY A 19 8.70 3.65 6.94
C GLY A 19 8.84 2.84 5.64
N LYS A 20 8.22 1.68 5.52
CA LYS A 20 8.16 0.93 4.26
C LYS A 20 7.06 1.48 3.36
N PHE A 21 7.22 1.29 2.07
CA PHE A 21 6.21 1.68 1.09
C PHE A 21 5.13 0.62 0.94
N ALA A 22 3.91 1.07 0.76
CA ALA A 22 2.78 0.19 0.52
C ALA A 22 1.76 0.80 -0.43
N CYS A 23 1.08 -0.05 -1.14
CA CYS A 23 -0.12 0.25 -1.90
C CYS A 23 -1.07 -0.95 -1.79
N SER A 24 -2.32 -0.79 -2.19
CA SER A 24 -3.27 -1.89 -2.16
C SER A 24 -3.91 -2.13 -3.52
N PHE A 25 -4.42 -3.33 -3.68
CA PHE A 25 -5.28 -3.70 -4.79
C PHE A 25 -6.43 -4.56 -4.28
N SER A 26 -7.50 -4.59 -5.02
CA SER A 26 -8.71 -5.29 -4.63
C SER A 26 -9.45 -5.84 -5.85
N SER A 27 -10.08 -6.98 -5.69
CA SER A 27 -10.97 -7.55 -6.69
C SER A 27 -12.26 -8.02 -6.03
N SER A 28 -13.38 -7.82 -6.73
CA SER A 28 -14.69 -8.33 -6.33
C SER A 28 -15.38 -9.01 -7.52
N ALA A 29 -16.50 -9.66 -7.27
CA ALA A 29 -17.26 -10.34 -8.33
C ALA A 29 -17.80 -9.39 -9.42
N GLY A 30 -17.95 -8.11 -9.12
CA GLY A 30 -18.44 -7.10 -10.05
C GLY A 30 -18.07 -5.68 -9.63
N TRP A 31 -18.20 -4.75 -10.56
CA TRP A 31 -18.01 -3.32 -10.28
C TRP A 31 -19.03 -2.84 -9.25
N GLY A 32 -18.62 -1.97 -8.35
CA GLY A 32 -19.46 -1.53 -7.23
C GLY A 32 -19.49 -2.51 -6.05
N GLY A 33 -18.75 -3.61 -6.11
CA GLY A 33 -18.64 -4.62 -5.05
C GLY A 33 -17.76 -4.23 -3.85
N GLY A 34 -17.49 -2.93 -3.65
CA GLY A 34 -16.70 -2.43 -2.51
C GLY A 34 -15.19 -2.47 -2.72
N ASN A 35 -14.73 -2.52 -3.94
CA ASN A 35 -13.31 -2.62 -4.30
C ASN A 35 -12.48 -1.49 -3.71
N GLU A 36 -12.88 -0.23 -3.94
CA GLU A 36 -12.20 0.94 -3.39
C GLU A 36 -12.32 1.01 -1.87
N THR A 37 -13.46 0.61 -1.32
CA THR A 37 -13.66 0.53 0.12
C THR A 37 -12.69 -0.45 0.76
N ALA A 38 -12.43 -1.59 0.11
CA ALA A 38 -11.44 -2.56 0.56
C ALA A 38 -10.02 -1.97 0.53
N CYS A 39 -9.65 -1.25 -0.53
CA CYS A 39 -8.37 -0.55 -0.61
C CYS A 39 -8.23 0.50 0.50
N ASN A 40 -9.26 1.30 0.75
CA ASN A 40 -9.26 2.31 1.82
C ASN A 40 -9.16 1.67 3.22
N ALA A 41 -9.85 0.57 3.44
CA ALA A 41 -9.72 -0.18 4.70
C ALA A 41 -8.29 -0.69 4.92
N MET A 42 -7.64 -1.17 3.87
CA MET A 42 -6.22 -1.57 3.93
C MET A 42 -5.30 -0.37 4.14
N ALA A 43 -5.56 0.76 3.49
CA ALA A 43 -4.81 1.99 3.69
C ALA A 43 -4.78 2.41 5.17
N THR A 44 -5.94 2.38 5.83
CA THR A 44 -6.05 2.71 7.26
C THR A 44 -5.18 1.79 8.12
N VAL A 45 -5.19 0.50 7.84
CA VAL A 45 -4.36 -0.48 8.56
C VAL A 45 -2.88 -0.23 8.31
N LEU A 46 -2.48 -0.05 7.05
CA LEU A 46 -1.09 0.16 6.67
C LEU A 46 -0.52 1.46 7.25
N LEU A 47 -1.30 2.54 7.26
CA LEU A 47 -0.92 3.80 7.90
C LEU A 47 -0.70 3.63 9.40
N ASN A 48 -1.53 2.84 10.08
CA ASN A 48 -1.35 2.53 11.50
C ASN A 48 -0.03 1.80 11.78
N PHE A 49 0.48 1.04 10.82
CA PHE A 49 1.77 0.35 10.89
C PHE A 49 2.95 1.21 10.39
N GLY A 50 2.73 2.49 10.10
CA GLY A 50 3.78 3.41 9.67
C GLY A 50 4.21 3.27 8.21
N PHE A 51 3.45 2.57 7.38
CA PHE A 51 3.74 2.50 5.97
C PHE A 51 3.52 3.84 5.26
N LEU A 52 4.39 4.16 4.32
CA LEU A 52 4.20 5.22 3.35
C LEU A 52 3.25 4.71 2.26
N TYR A 53 1.96 4.95 2.46
CA TYR A 53 0.91 4.47 1.57
C TYR A 53 0.62 5.46 0.45
N PHE A 54 0.43 4.96 -0.76
CA PHE A 54 0.15 5.80 -1.93
C PHE A 54 -0.78 5.11 -2.94
N GLY A 55 -1.36 5.93 -3.81
CA GLY A 55 -2.07 5.52 -5.01
C GLY A 55 -1.45 6.12 -6.26
N VAL A 56 -2.15 6.10 -7.36
CA VAL A 56 -1.77 6.70 -8.64
C VAL A 56 -2.87 7.63 -9.11
N THR A 57 -2.56 8.91 -9.30
CA THR A 57 -3.57 9.91 -9.71
C THR A 57 -3.88 9.91 -11.21
N ASP A 58 -3.12 9.16 -12.00
CA ASP A 58 -3.22 9.16 -13.44
C ASP A 58 -4.36 8.25 -13.97
N TYR A 59 -4.88 8.60 -15.13
CA TYR A 59 -5.82 7.76 -15.86
C TYR A 59 -5.07 6.68 -16.65
N VAL A 60 -5.44 5.44 -16.45
CA VAL A 60 -4.86 4.30 -17.15
C VAL A 60 -5.59 3.99 -18.45
N GLY A 61 -6.80 4.49 -18.56
CA GLY A 61 -7.67 4.40 -19.69
C GLY A 61 -8.96 5.15 -19.41
N LYS A 62 -9.84 5.22 -20.39
CA LYS A 62 -11.14 5.92 -20.20
C LYS A 62 -11.92 5.27 -19.07
N GLY A 63 -12.18 6.08 -18.03
CA GLY A 63 -12.98 5.66 -16.88
C GLY A 63 -12.30 4.73 -15.87
N LEU A 64 -10.97 4.57 -15.95
CA LEU A 64 -10.23 3.76 -14.96
C LEU A 64 -9.06 4.54 -14.38
N THR A 65 -9.09 4.69 -13.06
CA THR A 65 -8.01 5.34 -12.28
C THR A 65 -7.66 4.48 -11.08
N PRO A 66 -6.38 4.32 -10.73
CA PRO A 66 -5.94 3.62 -9.52
C PRO A 66 -5.67 4.59 -8.35
N HIS A 67 -6.55 5.57 -8.11
CA HIS A 67 -6.35 6.59 -7.06
C HIS A 67 -6.19 5.98 -5.67
N TYR A 68 -7.00 4.99 -5.35
CA TYR A 68 -6.97 4.31 -4.05
C TYR A 68 -6.26 2.95 -4.11
N GLY A 69 -5.75 2.59 -5.27
CA GLY A 69 -5.19 1.28 -5.58
C GLY A 69 -5.77 0.71 -6.87
N ALA A 70 -5.24 -0.41 -7.33
CA ALA A 70 -5.79 -1.10 -8.49
C ALA A 70 -7.03 -1.90 -8.10
N VAL A 71 -8.17 -1.55 -8.69
CA VAL A 71 -9.46 -2.23 -8.42
C VAL A 71 -9.96 -2.95 -9.67
N LEU A 72 -10.48 -4.15 -9.48
CA LEU A 72 -10.86 -5.04 -10.56
C LEU A 72 -12.21 -5.71 -10.30
N ALA A 73 -12.88 -6.11 -11.38
CA ALA A 73 -14.04 -7.00 -11.34
C ALA A 73 -13.61 -8.39 -11.81
N GLY A 74 -13.29 -9.26 -10.87
CA GLY A 74 -12.70 -10.56 -11.13
C GLY A 74 -11.21 -10.49 -11.48
N GLU A 75 -10.78 -11.23 -12.48
CA GLU A 75 -9.41 -11.19 -13.01
C GLU A 75 -9.22 -10.05 -13.99
N PRO A 76 -8.03 -9.48 -14.12
CA PRO A 76 -7.74 -8.43 -15.09
C PRO A 76 -7.82 -9.00 -16.52
N ARG A 77 -8.85 -8.66 -17.24
CA ARG A 77 -9.11 -9.14 -18.61
C ARG A 77 -8.70 -8.15 -19.67
N GLU A 78 -9.07 -6.89 -19.49
CA GLU A 78 -8.77 -5.82 -20.42
C GLU A 78 -7.36 -5.26 -20.19
N GLU A 79 -6.74 -4.75 -21.25
CA GLU A 79 -5.39 -4.19 -21.17
C GLU A 79 -5.29 -3.00 -20.22
N LYS A 80 -6.33 -2.16 -20.13
CA LYS A 80 -6.39 -1.04 -19.17
C LYS A 80 -6.36 -1.53 -17.72
N GLU A 81 -7.00 -2.66 -17.43
CA GLU A 81 -7.01 -3.26 -16.08
C GLU A 81 -5.61 -3.79 -15.70
N LYS A 82 -4.97 -4.47 -16.65
CA LYS A 82 -3.58 -4.94 -16.48
C LYS A 82 -2.61 -3.76 -16.32
N GLU A 83 -2.82 -2.69 -17.09
CA GLU A 83 -2.00 -1.50 -16.98
C GLU A 83 -2.17 -0.77 -15.66
N ALA A 84 -3.37 -0.75 -15.07
CA ALA A 84 -3.58 -0.21 -13.72
C ALA A 84 -2.72 -0.95 -12.69
N CYS A 85 -2.70 -2.27 -12.75
CA CYS A 85 -1.86 -3.09 -11.87
C CYS A 85 -0.36 -2.85 -12.12
N ARG A 86 0.06 -2.77 -13.38
CA ARG A 86 1.47 -2.52 -13.73
C ARG A 86 1.93 -1.14 -13.25
N ARG A 87 1.12 -0.10 -13.44
CA ARG A 87 1.45 1.27 -12.99
C ARG A 87 1.58 1.35 -11.49
N LEU A 88 0.67 0.72 -10.76
CA LEU A 88 0.76 0.68 -9.31
C LEU A 88 2.03 -0.03 -8.83
N GLY A 89 2.31 -1.20 -9.38
CA GLY A 89 3.51 -1.97 -9.06
C GLY A 89 4.80 -1.26 -9.45
N ARG A 90 4.83 -0.61 -10.62
CA ARG A 90 5.99 0.19 -11.07
C ARG A 90 6.25 1.35 -10.12
N ARG A 91 5.22 2.12 -9.76
CA ARG A 91 5.36 3.22 -8.80
C ARG A 91 5.90 2.76 -7.45
N LEU A 92 5.44 1.61 -6.96
CA LEU A 92 5.99 1.02 -5.74
C LEU A 92 7.49 0.74 -5.88
N ALA A 93 7.89 0.10 -6.97
CA ALA A 93 9.30 -0.23 -7.22
C ALA A 93 10.16 1.04 -7.36
N GLU A 94 9.68 2.06 -8.05
CA GLU A 94 10.39 3.34 -8.23
C GLU A 94 10.58 4.07 -6.88
N TRP A 95 9.55 4.15 -6.04
CA TRP A 95 9.69 4.74 -4.71
C TRP A 95 10.67 3.97 -3.82
N VAL A 96 10.62 2.65 -3.85
CA VAL A 96 11.55 1.80 -3.08
C VAL A 96 12.99 2.00 -3.57
N ALA A 97 13.20 2.08 -4.88
CA ALA A 97 14.53 2.33 -5.47
C ALA A 97 15.06 3.70 -5.06
N LEU A 98 14.26 4.75 -5.24
CA LEU A 98 14.62 6.12 -4.86
C LEU A 98 14.96 6.22 -3.36
N TYR A 99 14.16 5.59 -2.50
CA TYR A 99 14.41 5.58 -1.06
C TYR A 99 15.71 4.85 -0.70
N LYS A 100 16.00 3.74 -1.36
CA LYS A 100 17.25 3.00 -1.13
C LYS A 100 18.48 3.80 -1.53
N GLU A 101 18.42 4.51 -2.63
CA GLU A 101 19.50 5.37 -3.11
C GLU A 101 19.72 6.58 -2.20
N GLY A 102 18.65 7.26 -1.77
CA GLY A 102 18.71 8.43 -0.90
C GLY A 102 18.97 8.13 0.58
N ARG A 103 18.84 6.88 0.99
CA ARG A 103 18.87 6.50 2.42
C ARG A 103 20.20 6.76 3.12
N SER A 104 21.31 6.83 2.38
CA SER A 104 22.61 7.14 2.95
C SER A 104 22.72 8.58 3.43
N GLU A 105 21.95 9.50 2.83
CA GLU A 105 22.01 10.92 3.12
C GLU A 105 20.87 11.39 4.03
N PHE A 106 19.69 10.78 3.87
CA PHE A 106 18.48 11.15 4.61
C PHE A 106 17.84 9.93 5.25
N ASN A 107 17.85 9.89 6.57
CA ASN A 107 17.08 8.88 7.31
C ASN A 107 15.87 9.55 7.97
N PRO A 108 14.67 9.46 7.38
CA PRO A 108 13.46 10.05 7.94
C PRO A 108 12.99 9.36 9.22
N LEU A 109 13.52 8.18 9.50
CA LEU A 109 13.32 7.48 10.75
C LEU A 109 14.40 7.95 11.72
N MET A 110 14.08 8.93 12.54
CA MET A 110 15.01 9.47 13.51
C MET A 110 15.56 8.36 14.40
N ALA A 111 16.89 8.27 14.48
CA ALA A 111 17.57 7.29 15.33
C ALA A 111 17.21 7.46 16.82
N GLU A 112 16.68 8.62 17.19
CA GLU A 112 16.30 9.02 18.53
C GLU A 112 14.89 8.55 18.94
N TYR A 113 14.06 8.10 18.00
CA TYR A 113 12.77 7.49 18.37
C TYR A 113 13.02 6.13 18.99
N PRO A 114 12.72 5.96 20.29
CA PRO A 114 12.84 4.66 20.92
C PRO A 114 11.86 3.70 20.26
N ARG A 115 12.39 2.78 19.50
CA ARG A 115 11.63 1.69 18.88
C ARG A 115 11.49 0.50 19.85
N ASP A 116 11.50 0.79 21.12
CA ASP A 116 11.30 -0.24 22.14
C ASP A 116 9.82 -0.50 22.33
N PRO A 117 9.34 -1.72 22.05
CA PRO A 117 7.94 -2.10 22.27
C PRO A 117 7.46 -1.87 23.71
N LYS A 118 8.37 -1.78 24.66
CA LYS A 118 8.05 -1.53 26.08
C LYS A 118 7.49 -0.14 26.34
N HIS A 119 7.63 0.80 25.41
CA HIS A 119 7.00 2.11 25.54
C HIS A 119 5.51 2.12 25.20
N PHE A 120 4.96 1.03 24.71
CA PHE A 120 3.55 0.89 24.30
C PHE A 120 2.76 -0.07 25.20
N SER A 121 3.36 -0.58 26.25
CA SER A 121 2.71 -1.42 27.24
C SER A 121 2.08 -0.63 28.39
#